data_ec54ed641bab8c36cf3ad2c20c930570
#
_entry.id   ec54ed641bab8c36cf3ad2c20c930570
#
_cell.length_a   1.000
_cell.length_b   1.000
_cell.length_c   1.000
_cell.angle_alpha   90.00
_cell.angle_beta   90.00
_cell.angle_gamma   90.00
#
_symmetry.space_group_name_H-M   'P 1'
#
loop_
_entity.id
_entity.type
_entity.pdbx_description
1 polymer ?
#
loop_
_entity_poly.entity_id
_entity_poly.type
_entity_poly.pdbx_seq_one_letter_code
_entity_poly.pdbx_strand_id
1 'polypeptide(L)'
;MRTYVFEKPLIRGTMLKRKSQFTALVDIDGEELIAHIPTTNRIGDVENKNLPCLLSYHDDPKRKLKYDIEAVLLSDDENWVGINQILSNKLVEYFFNEHELDEIVSDFDRVQREVNLGISKLDFKVGDTYLEAKTPLTTINVKYGKNIKTLPPKPFSSTGRMVQHLRELAGSLKDHEKAVFLQVFQYRITEKKKRLRSTHYEEVSQTFKESAEAGVEFWEIQMDFRPEGVTLYSVTKSADLFKSTYRATQDQS
;
A
#
# COMPACT_ATOMS: atom_id res chain seq x y z
N MET A 1 -14.44 -16.13 -1.94
CA MET A 1 -13.13 -15.44 -1.80
C MET A 1 -12.22 -15.90 -2.92
N ARG A 2 -11.81 -14.98 -3.76
CA ARG A 2 -10.96 -15.24 -4.93
C ARG A 2 -9.49 -15.05 -4.57
N THR A 3 -8.60 -15.76 -5.25
CA THR A 3 -7.15 -15.66 -5.04
C THR A 3 -6.50 -15.10 -6.29
N TYR A 4 -5.80 -13.97 -6.15
CA TYR A 4 -4.87 -13.53 -7.19
C TYR A 4 -3.65 -14.47 -7.18
N VAL A 5 -3.46 -15.21 -8.27
CA VAL A 5 -2.34 -16.16 -8.42
C VAL A 5 -1.28 -15.53 -9.30
N PHE A 6 -0.01 -15.60 -8.88
CA PHE A 6 1.11 -15.14 -9.69
C PHE A 6 1.33 -16.07 -10.89
N GLU A 7 1.78 -15.54 -12.03
CA GLU A 7 2.07 -16.34 -13.24
C GLU A 7 3.07 -17.48 -12.95
N LYS A 8 4.04 -17.21 -12.08
CA LYS A 8 4.98 -18.19 -11.54
C LYS A 8 4.95 -18.11 -10.03
N PRO A 9 5.15 -19.23 -9.31
CA PRO A 9 5.23 -19.21 -7.85
C PRO A 9 6.30 -18.24 -7.37
N LEU A 10 6.03 -17.54 -6.28
CA LEU A 10 7.02 -16.65 -5.66
C LEU A 10 8.15 -17.46 -5.04
N ILE A 11 9.35 -16.96 -5.20
CA ILE A 11 10.58 -17.57 -4.68
C ILE A 11 10.85 -17.00 -3.29
N ARG A 12 11.15 -17.87 -2.34
CA ARG A 12 11.62 -17.45 -1.01
C ARG A 12 13.09 -17.09 -1.08
N GLY A 13 13.46 -15.97 -0.45
CA GLY A 13 14.83 -15.53 -0.35
C GLY A 13 15.03 -14.65 0.89
N THR A 14 16.23 -14.09 1.02
CA THR A 14 16.56 -13.15 2.10
C THR A 14 17.06 -11.84 1.52
N MET A 15 16.41 -10.73 1.82
CA MET A 15 16.91 -9.40 1.51
C MET A 15 18.07 -9.07 2.46
N LEU A 16 19.30 -9.24 1.99
CA LEU A 16 20.51 -9.02 2.78
C LEU A 16 20.70 -7.55 3.15
N LYS A 17 20.51 -6.66 2.18
CA LYS A 17 20.55 -5.20 2.40
C LYS A 17 19.96 -4.42 1.22
N ARG A 18 19.37 -3.27 1.50
CA ARG A 18 19.01 -2.30 0.45
C ARG A 18 20.27 -1.60 -0.08
N LYS A 19 20.47 -1.61 -1.40
CA LYS A 19 21.63 -1.02 -2.07
C LYS A 19 21.37 0.42 -2.53
N SER A 20 20.15 0.68 -2.98
CA SER A 20 19.67 1.98 -3.45
C SER A 20 18.17 2.14 -3.20
N GLN A 21 17.59 3.23 -3.69
CA GLN A 21 16.14 3.45 -3.62
C GLN A 21 15.34 2.30 -4.25
N PHE A 22 15.85 1.70 -5.32
CA PHE A 22 15.12 0.72 -6.12
C PHE A 22 15.79 -0.65 -6.21
N THR A 23 16.87 -0.89 -5.47
CA THR A 23 17.60 -2.16 -5.54
C THR A 23 17.99 -2.69 -4.17
N ALA A 24 17.99 -4.01 -4.04
CA ALA A 24 18.53 -4.72 -2.88
C ALA A 24 19.43 -5.86 -3.32
N LEU A 25 20.39 -6.20 -2.47
CA LEU A 25 21.10 -7.47 -2.51
C LEU A 25 20.21 -8.51 -1.82
N VAL A 26 19.95 -9.61 -2.49
CA VAL A 26 19.17 -10.73 -1.99
C VAL A 26 19.97 -12.01 -2.08
N ASP A 27 19.73 -12.93 -1.16
CA ASP A 27 20.19 -14.31 -1.23
C ASP A 27 19.02 -15.21 -1.64
N ILE A 28 19.24 -16.05 -2.65
CA ILE A 28 18.32 -17.08 -3.08
C ILE A 28 19.12 -18.38 -3.16
N ASP A 29 18.83 -19.32 -2.28
CA ASP A 29 19.48 -20.64 -2.20
C ASP A 29 21.03 -20.58 -2.15
N GLY A 30 21.59 -19.55 -1.48
CA GLY A 30 23.02 -19.33 -1.34
C GLY A 30 23.67 -18.53 -2.47
N GLU A 31 22.90 -18.06 -3.44
CA GLU A 31 23.37 -17.18 -4.50
C GLU A 31 22.99 -15.71 -4.22
N GLU A 32 23.97 -14.83 -4.16
CA GLU A 32 23.75 -13.39 -3.99
C GLU A 32 23.41 -12.70 -5.32
N LEU A 33 22.24 -12.09 -5.42
CA LEU A 33 21.72 -11.44 -6.61
C LEU A 33 21.24 -10.02 -6.32
N ILE A 34 21.12 -9.19 -7.36
CA ILE A 34 20.47 -7.88 -7.25
C ILE A 34 19.01 -7.99 -7.69
N ALA A 35 18.10 -7.68 -6.78
CA ALA A 35 16.66 -7.58 -7.04
C ALA A 35 16.20 -6.12 -7.07
N HIS A 36 15.13 -5.87 -7.80
CA HIS A 36 14.42 -4.60 -7.78
C HIS A 36 13.49 -4.52 -6.57
N ILE A 37 13.44 -3.35 -5.93
CA ILE A 37 12.45 -3.02 -4.90
C ILE A 37 11.45 -2.04 -5.51
N PRO A 38 10.22 -2.45 -5.84
CA PRO A 38 9.23 -1.58 -6.48
C PRO A 38 8.51 -0.68 -5.47
N THR A 39 9.28 -0.04 -4.60
CA THR A 39 8.80 0.99 -3.67
C THR A 39 9.88 2.04 -3.41
N THR A 40 9.48 3.31 -3.44
CA THR A 40 10.36 4.44 -3.14
C THR A 40 10.46 4.71 -1.64
N ASN A 41 9.49 4.24 -0.87
CA ASN A 41 9.34 4.57 0.54
C ASN A 41 10.13 3.63 1.46
N ARG A 42 10.26 4.04 2.71
CA ARG A 42 10.70 3.16 3.79
C ARG A 42 9.70 2.01 3.93
N ILE A 43 10.21 0.84 4.29
CA ILE A 43 9.43 -0.32 4.69
C ILE A 43 9.35 -0.27 6.21
N GLY A 44 8.31 0.35 6.73
CA GLY A 44 8.12 0.55 8.17
C GLY A 44 9.28 1.29 8.86
N ASP A 45 9.31 1.19 10.17
CA ASP A 45 10.40 1.66 11.01
C ASP A 45 11.35 0.48 11.34
N VAL A 46 11.82 -0.23 10.29
CA VAL A 46 12.68 -1.40 10.44
C VAL A 46 13.98 -1.25 9.64
N GLU A 47 15.03 -1.91 10.12
CA GLU A 47 16.26 -2.06 9.37
C GLU A 47 16.04 -3.04 8.21
N ASN A 48 16.24 -2.56 6.97
CA ASN A 48 16.09 -3.39 5.76
C ASN A 48 17.34 -4.27 5.54
N LYS A 49 17.57 -5.19 6.49
CA LYS A 49 18.72 -6.08 6.49
C LYS A 49 18.35 -7.45 7.03
N ASN A 50 18.74 -8.48 6.31
CA ASN A 50 18.49 -9.89 6.63
C ASN A 50 16.99 -10.18 6.85
N LEU A 51 16.15 -9.61 5.99
CA LEU A 51 14.69 -9.82 6.04
C LEU A 51 14.32 -10.96 5.09
N PRO A 52 13.58 -11.99 5.55
CA PRO A 52 12.98 -12.94 4.64
C PRO A 52 12.08 -12.22 3.64
N CYS A 53 12.15 -12.59 2.37
CA CYS A 53 11.37 -11.95 1.32
C CYS A 53 10.81 -12.95 0.32
N LEU A 54 9.77 -12.52 -0.38
CA LEU A 54 9.19 -13.22 -1.52
C LEU A 54 9.53 -12.45 -2.79
N LEU A 55 9.98 -13.18 -3.82
CA LEU A 55 10.41 -12.59 -5.08
C LEU A 55 9.63 -13.19 -6.24
N SER A 56 9.24 -12.32 -7.19
CA SER A 56 8.81 -12.75 -8.51
C SER A 56 9.99 -12.81 -9.46
N TYR A 57 9.99 -13.78 -10.37
CA TYR A 57 10.98 -13.91 -11.44
C TYR A 57 10.40 -13.47 -12.78
N HIS A 58 11.16 -12.68 -13.52
CA HIS A 58 10.79 -12.19 -14.85
C HIS A 58 11.75 -12.69 -15.92
N ASP A 59 11.21 -13.36 -16.91
CA ASP A 59 11.96 -13.96 -18.02
C ASP A 59 12.11 -13.03 -19.24
N ASP A 60 11.75 -11.73 -19.08
CA ASP A 60 11.90 -10.74 -20.13
C ASP A 60 13.40 -10.45 -20.38
N PRO A 61 13.96 -10.74 -21.57
CA PRO A 61 15.36 -10.49 -21.88
C PRO A 61 15.75 -9.00 -21.83
N LYS A 62 14.79 -8.09 -21.96
CA LYS A 62 15.02 -6.64 -21.90
C LYS A 62 15.21 -6.13 -20.48
N ARG A 63 14.78 -6.88 -19.46
CA ARG A 63 14.93 -6.48 -18.06
C ARG A 63 16.36 -6.72 -17.58
N LYS A 64 16.97 -5.67 -17.00
CA LYS A 64 18.28 -5.76 -16.35
C LYS A 64 18.24 -6.57 -15.04
N LEU A 65 17.16 -6.41 -14.28
CA LEU A 65 16.92 -7.12 -13.01
C LEU A 65 15.80 -8.12 -13.22
N LYS A 66 16.10 -9.38 -12.94
CA LYS A 66 15.19 -10.51 -13.17
C LYS A 66 14.22 -10.76 -12.03
N TYR A 67 14.48 -10.17 -10.86
CA TYR A 67 13.71 -10.39 -9.65
C TYR A 67 13.13 -9.08 -9.13
N ASP A 68 11.85 -9.10 -8.73
CA ASP A 68 11.22 -8.04 -7.96
C ASP A 68 10.91 -8.57 -6.55
N ILE A 69 11.16 -7.77 -5.51
CA ILE A 69 10.75 -8.11 -4.16
C ILE A 69 9.28 -7.73 -4.00
N GLU A 70 8.42 -8.74 -3.88
CA GLU A 70 6.98 -8.57 -3.73
C GLU A 70 6.55 -8.33 -2.29
N ALA A 71 7.14 -9.07 -1.36
CA ALA A 71 6.81 -8.98 0.06
C ALA A 71 8.02 -9.24 0.96
N VAL A 72 7.94 -8.79 2.21
CA VAL A 72 8.90 -9.08 3.29
C VAL A 72 8.18 -9.64 4.50
N LEU A 73 8.87 -10.48 5.28
CA LEU A 73 8.34 -11.01 6.53
C LEU A 73 8.89 -10.20 7.71
N LEU A 74 7.98 -9.57 8.46
CA LEU A 74 8.33 -8.72 9.61
C LEU A 74 7.78 -9.24 10.94
N SER A 75 7.12 -10.39 10.92
CA SER A 75 6.47 -11.00 12.08
C SER A 75 6.97 -12.44 12.27
N ASP A 76 6.74 -13.01 13.44
CA ASP A 76 7.07 -14.43 13.72
C ASP A 76 6.00 -15.39 13.16
N ASP A 77 4.83 -14.88 12.77
CA ASP A 77 3.79 -15.60 12.03
C ASP A 77 3.95 -15.33 10.52
N GLU A 78 3.51 -16.21 9.66
CA GLU A 78 3.63 -16.05 8.20
C GLU A 78 2.72 -14.95 7.63
N ASN A 79 2.62 -13.80 8.29
CA ASN A 79 1.94 -12.61 7.80
C ASN A 79 2.91 -11.78 6.93
N TRP A 80 2.96 -12.09 5.66
CA TRP A 80 3.80 -11.41 4.69
C TRP A 80 3.29 -9.99 4.42
N VAL A 81 4.20 -9.04 4.42
CA VAL A 81 3.92 -7.63 4.13
C VAL A 81 4.26 -7.35 2.68
N GLY A 82 3.26 -7.25 1.82
CA GLY A 82 3.43 -6.84 0.43
C GLY A 82 3.97 -5.41 0.34
N ILE A 83 5.06 -5.23 -0.40
CA ILE A 83 5.75 -3.94 -0.54
C ILE A 83 5.76 -3.41 -1.97
N ASN A 84 5.34 -4.21 -2.94
CA ASN A 84 5.26 -3.80 -4.33
C ASN A 84 4.05 -2.88 -4.55
N GLN A 85 4.32 -1.57 -4.69
CA GLN A 85 3.26 -0.57 -4.91
C GLN A 85 2.62 -0.67 -6.31
N ILE A 86 3.34 -1.20 -7.31
CA ILE A 86 2.80 -1.44 -8.65
C ILE A 86 1.80 -2.61 -8.62
N LEU A 87 2.14 -3.65 -7.87
CA LEU A 87 1.26 -4.80 -7.66
C LEU A 87 -0.03 -4.39 -6.91
N SER A 88 0.06 -3.45 -5.95
CA SER A 88 -1.09 -2.97 -5.19
C SER A 88 -2.28 -2.59 -6.09
N ASN A 89 -2.02 -1.78 -7.12
CA ASN A 89 -3.08 -1.35 -8.04
C ASN A 89 -3.60 -2.51 -8.93
N LYS A 90 -2.75 -3.49 -9.27
CA LYS A 90 -3.20 -4.70 -9.98
C LYS A 90 -4.12 -5.57 -9.09
N LEU A 91 -3.80 -5.68 -7.80
CA LEU A 91 -4.62 -6.42 -6.86
C LEU A 91 -5.99 -5.76 -6.65
N VAL A 92 -6.02 -4.43 -6.50
CA VAL A 92 -7.29 -3.68 -6.40
C VAL A 92 -8.15 -3.88 -7.65
N GLU A 93 -7.56 -3.74 -8.85
CA GLU A 93 -8.25 -4.00 -10.12
C GLU A 93 -8.80 -5.43 -10.19
N TYR A 94 -7.98 -6.42 -9.82
CA TYR A 94 -8.38 -7.82 -9.79
C TYR A 94 -9.57 -8.05 -8.87
N PHE A 95 -9.52 -7.56 -7.62
CA PHE A 95 -10.60 -7.77 -6.66
C PHE A 95 -11.89 -7.03 -7.03
N PHE A 96 -11.84 -5.89 -7.71
CA PHE A 96 -13.03 -5.29 -8.31
C PHE A 96 -13.59 -6.17 -9.44
N ASN A 97 -12.76 -6.63 -10.38
CA ASN A 97 -13.20 -7.49 -11.49
C ASN A 97 -13.77 -8.84 -11.01
N GLU A 98 -13.34 -9.34 -9.85
CA GLU A 98 -13.87 -10.55 -9.22
C GLU A 98 -15.05 -10.27 -8.28
N HIS A 99 -15.57 -9.03 -8.23
CA HIS A 99 -16.69 -8.60 -7.37
C HIS A 99 -16.46 -8.84 -5.86
N GLU A 100 -15.22 -8.87 -5.41
CA GLU A 100 -14.86 -8.99 -3.98
C GLU A 100 -14.89 -7.61 -3.26
N LEU A 101 -15.01 -6.50 -4.02
CA LEU A 101 -15.05 -5.13 -3.51
C LEU A 101 -16.42 -4.44 -3.76
N ASP A 102 -17.48 -5.21 -3.97
CA ASP A 102 -18.83 -4.68 -4.24
C ASP A 102 -19.41 -3.87 -3.07
N GLU A 103 -18.88 -4.06 -1.84
CA GLU A 103 -19.22 -3.19 -0.70
C GLU A 103 -18.76 -1.75 -0.92
N ILE A 104 -17.70 -1.53 -1.69
CA ILE A 104 -17.17 -0.20 -2.03
C ILE A 104 -17.93 0.38 -3.20
N VAL A 105 -18.02 -0.36 -4.31
CA VAL A 105 -18.77 0.02 -5.51
C VAL A 105 -19.42 -1.24 -6.07
N SER A 106 -20.73 -1.25 -6.18
CA SER A 106 -21.52 -2.27 -6.86
C SER A 106 -22.01 -1.77 -8.22
N ASP A 107 -22.58 -2.64 -9.03
CA ASP A 107 -23.28 -2.32 -10.27
C ASP A 107 -22.43 -1.52 -11.28
N PHE A 108 -21.23 -1.99 -11.57
CA PHE A 108 -20.35 -1.40 -12.58
C PHE A 108 -20.06 -2.37 -13.74
N ASP A 109 -19.89 -1.79 -14.94
CA ASP A 109 -19.58 -2.57 -16.15
C ASP A 109 -18.06 -2.79 -16.32
N ARG A 110 -17.24 -1.88 -15.79
CA ARG A 110 -15.79 -1.94 -15.97
C ARG A 110 -15.00 -1.19 -14.90
N VAL A 111 -13.77 -1.64 -14.73
CA VAL A 111 -12.72 -0.95 -13.96
C VAL A 111 -11.76 -0.28 -14.94
N GLN A 112 -11.53 1.01 -14.77
CA GLN A 112 -10.56 1.79 -15.56
C GLN A 112 -9.43 2.23 -14.64
N ARG A 113 -8.19 2.12 -15.13
CA ARG A 113 -7.00 2.57 -14.39
C ARG A 113 -6.48 3.88 -14.93
N GLU A 114 -5.80 4.62 -14.05
CA GLU A 114 -5.05 5.82 -14.42
C GLU A 114 -5.90 6.85 -15.16
N VAL A 115 -7.05 7.21 -14.60
CA VAL A 115 -8.06 8.07 -15.22
C VAL A 115 -7.82 9.53 -14.85
N ASN A 116 -7.85 10.40 -15.84
CA ASN A 116 -7.72 11.84 -15.60
C ASN A 116 -8.95 12.40 -14.90
N LEU A 117 -8.73 13.19 -13.86
CA LEU A 117 -9.73 13.99 -13.17
C LEU A 117 -9.13 15.35 -12.87
N GLY A 118 -9.67 16.41 -13.46
CA GLY A 118 -9.10 17.74 -13.37
C GLY A 118 -7.65 17.77 -13.88
N ILE A 119 -6.73 18.20 -13.04
CA ILE A 119 -5.28 18.23 -13.34
C ILE A 119 -4.53 17.00 -12.83
N SER A 120 -5.23 16.09 -12.14
CA SER A 120 -4.64 14.85 -11.60
C SER A 120 -5.00 13.65 -12.44
N LYS A 121 -4.22 12.60 -12.23
CA LYS A 121 -4.47 11.26 -12.71
C LYS A 121 -4.72 10.39 -11.50
N LEU A 122 -5.96 9.97 -11.31
CA LEU A 122 -6.37 9.08 -10.24
C LEU A 122 -6.15 7.61 -10.60
N ASP A 123 -6.03 6.78 -9.58
CA ASP A 123 -5.69 5.37 -9.78
C ASP A 123 -6.80 4.60 -10.51
N PHE A 124 -8.09 4.89 -10.22
CA PHE A 124 -9.22 4.16 -10.79
C PHE A 124 -10.44 5.01 -11.06
N LYS A 125 -11.24 4.56 -12.04
CA LYS A 125 -12.68 4.82 -12.17
C LYS A 125 -13.40 3.49 -12.30
N VAL A 126 -14.31 3.20 -11.35
CA VAL A 126 -15.15 1.99 -11.30
C VAL A 126 -16.60 2.41 -11.50
N GLY A 127 -17.18 2.04 -12.65
CA GLY A 127 -18.45 2.62 -13.06
C GLY A 127 -18.37 4.14 -13.11
N ASP A 128 -19.19 4.84 -12.32
CA ASP A 128 -19.14 6.31 -12.17
C ASP A 128 -18.42 6.80 -10.91
N THR A 129 -17.74 5.93 -10.19
CA THR A 129 -17.00 6.24 -8.97
C THR A 129 -15.52 6.46 -9.24
N TYR A 130 -14.96 7.61 -8.86
CA TYR A 130 -13.52 7.85 -8.84
C TYR A 130 -12.88 7.34 -7.55
N LEU A 131 -11.71 6.68 -7.68
CA LEU A 131 -10.96 6.17 -6.54
C LEU A 131 -9.49 6.57 -6.62
N GLU A 132 -8.96 6.94 -5.46
CA GLU A 132 -7.53 7.05 -5.21
C GLU A 132 -7.10 6.00 -4.22
N ALA A 133 -6.13 5.15 -4.59
CA ALA A 133 -5.59 4.10 -3.75
C ALA A 133 -4.26 4.52 -3.11
N LYS A 134 -4.07 4.25 -1.84
CA LYS A 134 -2.82 4.52 -1.12
C LYS A 134 -2.36 3.30 -0.35
N THR A 135 -1.12 2.88 -0.60
CA THR A 135 -0.46 1.79 0.12
C THR A 135 0.50 2.37 1.15
N PRO A 136 0.10 2.51 2.42
CA PRO A 136 0.95 3.12 3.45
C PRO A 136 2.02 2.13 3.91
N LEU A 137 3.28 2.37 3.53
CA LEU A 137 4.43 1.54 3.92
C LEU A 137 5.36 2.20 4.95
N THR A 138 5.12 3.44 5.36
CA THR A 138 5.96 4.13 6.35
C THR A 138 5.74 3.66 7.78
N THR A 139 4.55 3.13 8.07
CA THR A 139 4.22 2.49 9.34
C THR A 139 3.54 1.17 9.03
N ILE A 140 4.17 0.07 9.38
CA ILE A 140 3.64 -1.27 9.16
C ILE A 140 2.93 -1.75 10.42
N ASN A 141 1.62 -1.99 10.31
CA ASN A 141 0.71 -2.33 11.41
C ASN A 141 0.73 -3.84 11.72
N VAL A 142 1.91 -4.42 11.86
CA VAL A 142 2.08 -5.81 12.30
C VAL A 142 2.91 -5.86 13.59
N LYS A 143 2.65 -6.87 14.42
CA LYS A 143 3.51 -7.18 15.55
C LYS A 143 4.85 -7.68 15.02
N TYR A 144 5.92 -6.94 15.27
CA TYR A 144 7.25 -7.32 14.79
C TYR A 144 7.78 -8.56 15.51
N GLY A 145 8.42 -9.42 14.74
CA GLY A 145 9.12 -10.59 15.24
C GLY A 145 10.35 -10.23 16.06
N LYS A 146 10.80 -11.18 16.88
CA LYS A 146 11.92 -10.99 17.83
C LYS A 146 13.23 -10.56 17.18
N ASN A 147 13.44 -10.94 15.92
CA ASN A 147 14.67 -10.65 15.17
C ASN A 147 14.60 -9.37 14.33
N ILE A 148 13.46 -8.67 14.36
CA ILE A 148 13.27 -7.44 13.60
C ILE A 148 13.82 -6.25 14.38
N LYS A 149 14.87 -5.62 13.80
CA LYS A 149 15.45 -4.41 14.37
C LYS A 149 14.65 -3.19 13.92
N THR A 150 14.19 -2.41 14.90
CA THR A 150 13.46 -1.16 14.64
C THR A 150 14.40 0.03 14.55
N LEU A 151 14.03 1.01 13.76
CA LEU A 151 14.70 2.29 13.60
C LEU A 151 13.83 3.40 14.19
N PRO A 152 14.40 4.54 14.59
CA PRO A 152 13.63 5.69 15.00
C PRO A 152 12.63 6.09 13.91
N PRO A 153 11.35 6.29 14.23
CA PRO A 153 10.35 6.70 13.25
C PRO A 153 10.68 8.09 12.70
N LYS A 154 10.34 8.33 11.44
CA LYS A 154 10.53 9.64 10.78
C LYS A 154 9.20 10.16 10.27
N PRO A 155 8.91 11.47 10.41
CA PRO A 155 7.73 12.09 9.82
C PRO A 155 7.71 11.88 8.29
N PHE A 156 6.50 11.69 7.75
CA PHE A 156 6.29 11.66 6.31
C PHE A 156 6.17 13.09 5.79
N SER A 157 6.90 13.43 4.72
CA SER A 157 7.00 14.79 4.19
C SER A 157 6.35 14.99 2.81
N SER A 158 6.19 13.92 2.03
CA SER A 158 5.67 14.02 0.66
C SER A 158 4.14 13.94 0.61
N THR A 159 3.45 14.97 1.10
CA THR A 159 1.99 14.99 1.27
C THR A 159 1.23 15.74 0.18
N GLY A 160 1.88 16.64 -0.56
CA GLY A 160 1.21 17.56 -1.50
C GLY A 160 0.35 16.85 -2.55
N ARG A 161 0.86 15.76 -3.14
CA ARG A 161 0.10 14.99 -4.13
C ARG A 161 -1.15 14.32 -3.52
N MET A 162 -1.06 13.85 -2.29
CA MET A 162 -2.21 13.25 -1.59
C MET A 162 -3.28 14.29 -1.30
N VAL A 163 -2.87 15.48 -0.83
CA VAL A 163 -3.76 16.62 -0.60
C VAL A 163 -4.49 17.02 -1.88
N GLN A 164 -3.75 17.13 -3.00
CA GLN A 164 -4.32 17.45 -4.30
C GLN A 164 -5.37 16.41 -4.74
N HIS A 165 -5.05 15.11 -4.67
CA HIS A 165 -5.98 14.04 -5.06
C HIS A 165 -7.24 14.04 -4.19
N LEU A 166 -7.14 14.29 -2.89
CA LEU A 166 -8.29 14.41 -2.00
C LEU A 166 -9.21 15.58 -2.39
N ARG A 167 -8.63 16.74 -2.71
CA ARG A 167 -9.40 17.90 -3.17
C ARG A 167 -10.12 17.65 -4.50
N GLU A 168 -9.48 16.92 -5.41
CA GLU A 168 -10.10 16.55 -6.69
C GLU A 168 -11.19 15.50 -6.53
N LEU A 169 -11.00 14.51 -5.66
CA LEU A 169 -12.06 13.57 -5.29
C LEU A 169 -13.28 14.31 -4.72
N ALA A 170 -13.06 15.22 -3.77
CA ALA A 170 -14.15 16.02 -3.22
C ALA A 170 -14.84 16.89 -4.29
N GLY A 171 -14.04 17.49 -5.19
CA GLY A 171 -14.55 18.29 -6.30
C GLY A 171 -15.39 17.49 -7.29
N SER A 172 -15.08 16.21 -7.53
CA SER A 172 -15.79 15.34 -8.46
C SER A 172 -17.22 15.02 -8.05
N LEU A 173 -17.54 15.12 -6.76
CA LEU A 173 -18.90 14.88 -6.24
C LEU A 173 -19.95 15.90 -6.70
N LYS A 174 -19.54 16.95 -7.43
CA LYS A 174 -20.50 17.86 -8.10
C LYS A 174 -21.15 17.21 -9.32
N ASP A 175 -20.44 16.30 -9.99
CA ASP A 175 -20.83 15.71 -11.26
C ASP A 175 -20.96 14.17 -11.19
N HIS A 176 -20.51 13.56 -10.08
CA HIS A 176 -20.48 12.11 -9.85
C HIS A 176 -21.06 11.76 -8.48
N GLU A 177 -21.75 10.63 -8.40
CA GLU A 177 -22.45 10.23 -7.17
C GLU A 177 -21.51 9.82 -6.05
N LYS A 178 -20.30 9.35 -6.38
CA LYS A 178 -19.38 8.77 -5.39
C LYS A 178 -17.91 9.03 -5.71
N ALA A 179 -17.15 9.29 -4.66
CA ALA A 179 -15.70 9.38 -4.69
C ALA A 179 -15.10 8.65 -3.48
N VAL A 180 -14.03 7.89 -3.70
CA VAL A 180 -13.46 7.00 -2.70
C VAL A 180 -11.96 7.23 -2.52
N PHE A 181 -11.54 7.37 -1.27
CA PHE A 181 -10.14 7.25 -0.87
C PHE A 181 -9.91 5.90 -0.22
N LEU A 182 -9.11 5.02 -0.87
CA LEU A 182 -8.90 3.64 -0.49
C LEU A 182 -7.51 3.43 0.11
N GLN A 183 -7.44 2.99 1.36
CA GLN A 183 -6.18 2.51 1.95
C GLN A 183 -6.02 1.02 1.68
N VAL A 184 -4.88 0.65 1.09
CA VAL A 184 -4.58 -0.72 0.69
C VAL A 184 -3.44 -1.26 1.55
N PHE A 185 -3.75 -2.19 2.43
CA PHE A 185 -2.77 -2.94 3.20
C PHE A 185 -2.58 -4.31 2.57
N GLN A 186 -1.45 -4.50 1.89
CA GLN A 186 -1.08 -5.80 1.30
C GLN A 186 -0.61 -6.78 2.38
N TYR A 187 -1.26 -6.77 3.56
CA TYR A 187 -1.01 -7.62 4.71
C TYR A 187 -2.19 -7.53 5.69
N ARG A 188 -2.27 -8.47 6.64
CA ARG A 188 -3.24 -8.43 7.74
C ARG A 188 -2.72 -7.55 8.86
N ILE A 189 -3.52 -6.59 9.30
CA ILE A 189 -3.19 -5.75 10.45
C ILE A 189 -3.31 -6.60 11.73
N THR A 190 -2.20 -6.79 12.44
CA THR A 190 -2.15 -7.52 13.71
C THR A 190 -1.86 -6.63 14.90
N GLU A 191 -1.37 -5.41 14.66
CA GLU A 191 -1.10 -4.40 15.69
C GLU A 191 -1.29 -3.00 15.11
N LYS A 192 -2.18 -2.21 15.70
CA LYS A 192 -2.34 -0.80 15.30
C LYS A 192 -1.24 0.05 15.94
N LYS A 193 -0.35 0.60 15.12
CA LYS A 193 0.75 1.48 15.57
C LYS A 193 0.40 2.94 15.32
N LYS A 194 0.70 3.80 16.29
CA LYS A 194 0.55 5.25 16.13
C LYS A 194 1.58 5.78 15.14
N ARG A 195 1.14 6.47 14.12
CA ARG A 195 1.99 7.15 13.13
C ARG A 195 2.51 8.47 13.68
N LEU A 196 3.70 8.89 13.28
CA LEU A 196 4.12 10.27 13.48
C LEU A 196 3.31 11.20 12.59
N ARG A 197 3.04 12.40 13.09
CA ARG A 197 2.46 13.47 12.29
C ARG A 197 3.38 13.75 11.10
N SER A 198 2.79 13.98 9.91
CA SER A 198 3.54 14.45 8.76
C SER A 198 4.07 15.87 8.99
N THR A 199 5.06 16.28 8.22
CA THR A 199 5.60 17.66 8.30
C THR A 199 4.55 18.74 7.96
N HIS A 200 3.49 18.37 7.23
CA HIS A 200 2.38 19.24 6.85
C HIS A 200 1.06 18.73 7.45
N TYR A 201 1.12 18.32 8.72
CA TYR A 201 0.01 17.64 9.40
C TYR A 201 -1.28 18.46 9.38
N GLU A 202 -1.21 19.76 9.64
CA GLU A 202 -2.39 20.64 9.72
C GLU A 202 -3.13 20.68 8.36
N GLU A 203 -2.40 20.91 7.25
CA GLU A 203 -2.99 20.90 5.92
C GLU A 203 -3.59 19.54 5.57
N VAL A 204 -2.87 18.47 5.84
CA VAL A 204 -3.33 17.09 5.59
C VAL A 204 -4.59 16.81 6.39
N SER A 205 -4.59 17.10 7.70
CA SER A 205 -5.72 16.89 8.59
C SER A 205 -6.97 17.66 8.14
N GLN A 206 -6.78 18.93 7.81
CA GLN A 206 -7.86 19.79 7.33
C GLN A 206 -8.43 19.29 5.99
N THR A 207 -7.56 18.90 5.04
CA THR A 207 -8.00 18.37 3.75
C THR A 207 -8.81 17.07 3.90
N PHE A 208 -8.38 16.16 4.77
CA PHE A 208 -9.16 14.93 5.06
C PHE A 208 -10.54 15.26 5.62
N LYS A 209 -10.61 16.20 6.59
CA LYS A 209 -11.88 16.62 7.18
C LYS A 209 -12.82 17.25 6.14
N GLU A 210 -12.32 18.20 5.35
CA GLU A 210 -13.08 18.85 4.29
C GLU A 210 -13.57 17.85 3.23
N SER A 211 -12.73 16.88 2.85
CA SER A 211 -13.11 15.85 1.89
C SER A 211 -14.20 14.92 2.45
N ALA A 212 -14.12 14.56 3.73
CA ALA A 212 -15.16 13.76 4.40
C ALA A 212 -16.48 14.53 4.51
N GLU A 213 -16.44 15.82 4.86
CA GLU A 213 -17.62 16.71 4.91
C GLU A 213 -18.24 16.91 3.52
N ALA A 214 -17.44 16.91 2.46
CA ALA A 214 -17.90 16.95 1.08
C ALA A 214 -18.55 15.63 0.61
N GLY A 215 -18.37 14.52 1.34
CA GLY A 215 -18.95 13.23 1.02
C GLY A 215 -17.99 12.20 0.42
N VAL A 216 -16.67 12.46 0.39
CA VAL A 216 -15.68 11.44 0.00
C VAL A 216 -15.73 10.30 1.00
N GLU A 217 -15.88 9.08 0.51
CA GLU A 217 -15.86 7.88 1.34
C GLU A 217 -14.42 7.40 1.56
N PHE A 218 -14.14 6.97 2.79
CA PHE A 218 -12.85 6.42 3.17
C PHE A 218 -13.00 4.93 3.47
N TRP A 219 -12.19 4.14 2.76
CA TRP A 219 -12.21 2.69 2.88
C TRP A 219 -10.82 2.14 3.16
N GLU A 220 -10.78 1.01 3.84
CA GLU A 220 -9.59 0.24 4.13
C GLU A 220 -9.79 -1.20 3.66
N ILE A 221 -8.83 -1.72 2.89
CA ILE A 221 -8.76 -3.14 2.58
C ILE A 221 -7.48 -3.74 3.12
N GLN A 222 -7.59 -4.95 3.63
CA GLN A 222 -6.46 -5.76 4.07
C GLN A 222 -6.40 -7.02 3.22
N MET A 223 -5.20 -7.48 2.94
CA MET A 223 -4.96 -8.67 2.13
C MET A 223 -4.18 -9.71 2.92
N ASP A 224 -4.41 -10.97 2.66
CA ASP A 224 -3.56 -12.07 3.10
C ASP A 224 -2.59 -12.40 1.96
N PHE A 225 -1.34 -12.00 2.13
CA PHE A 225 -0.28 -12.19 1.15
C PHE A 225 0.46 -13.49 1.46
N ARG A 226 0.52 -14.42 0.48
CA ARG A 226 1.14 -15.73 0.60
C ARG A 226 2.03 -16.01 -0.60
N PRO A 227 2.98 -16.96 -0.50
CA PRO A 227 3.80 -17.36 -1.66
C PRO A 227 2.96 -17.82 -2.85
N GLU A 228 1.82 -18.45 -2.59
CA GLU A 228 0.92 -19.02 -3.60
C GLU A 228 0.05 -17.96 -4.27
N GLY A 229 -0.19 -16.83 -3.61
CA GLY A 229 -1.07 -15.77 -4.12
C GLY A 229 -1.52 -14.81 -3.05
N VAL A 230 -2.45 -13.93 -3.42
CA VAL A 230 -3.00 -12.90 -2.54
C VAL A 230 -4.52 -13.01 -2.50
N THR A 231 -5.10 -13.03 -1.30
CA THR A 231 -6.55 -12.99 -1.09
C THR A 231 -6.96 -11.72 -0.37
N LEU A 232 -8.19 -11.28 -0.59
CA LEU A 232 -8.78 -10.21 0.20
C LEU A 232 -9.09 -10.74 1.61
N TYR A 233 -8.62 -10.06 2.65
CA TYR A 233 -8.85 -10.46 4.04
C TYR A 233 -10.02 -9.70 4.68
N SER A 234 -10.08 -8.39 4.49
CA SER A 234 -11.18 -7.56 4.99
C SER A 234 -11.38 -6.32 4.14
N VAL A 235 -12.63 -5.84 4.12
CA VAL A 235 -13.07 -4.56 3.57
C VAL A 235 -13.76 -3.81 4.70
N THR A 236 -13.41 -2.55 4.94
CA THR A 236 -13.99 -1.78 6.04
C THR A 236 -14.17 -0.32 5.62
N LYS A 237 -15.39 0.21 5.76
CA LYS A 237 -15.63 1.64 5.64
C LYS A 237 -15.16 2.33 6.90
N SER A 238 -14.25 3.29 6.75
CA SER A 238 -13.71 4.03 7.88
C SER A 238 -14.51 5.31 8.12
N ALA A 239 -15.14 5.40 9.27
CA ALA A 239 -15.82 6.63 9.69
C ALA A 239 -14.84 7.70 10.20
N ASP A 240 -13.59 7.35 10.53
CA ASP A 240 -12.68 8.24 11.27
C ASP A 240 -11.19 7.88 11.06
N LEU A 241 -10.70 7.97 9.82
CA LEU A 241 -9.29 7.68 9.48
C LEU A 241 -8.28 8.54 10.26
N PHE A 242 -8.70 9.68 10.80
CA PHE A 242 -7.78 10.68 11.34
C PHE A 242 -7.67 10.70 12.87
N LYS A 243 -8.73 10.39 13.61
CA LYS A 243 -8.75 10.61 15.07
C LYS A 243 -7.87 9.66 15.89
N SER A 244 -7.60 8.45 15.42
CA SER A 244 -6.91 7.44 16.24
C SER A 244 -5.45 7.15 15.88
N THR A 245 -4.91 7.73 14.80
CA THR A 245 -3.69 7.22 14.14
C THR A 245 -2.41 8.00 14.40
N TYR A 246 -2.45 9.17 15.05
CA TYR A 246 -1.25 10.01 15.18
C TYR A 246 -0.78 10.20 16.63
N ARG A 247 0.53 10.08 16.85
CA ARG A 247 1.16 10.58 18.08
C ARG A 247 1.37 12.09 17.94
N ALA A 248 1.13 12.84 19.03
CA ALA A 248 1.67 14.18 19.14
C ALA A 248 3.20 14.12 18.92
N THR A 249 3.75 15.05 18.17
CA THR A 249 5.20 15.28 18.17
C THR A 249 5.62 15.44 19.62
N GLN A 250 6.58 14.63 20.09
CA GLN A 250 7.20 14.91 21.38
C GLN A 250 7.81 16.31 21.25
N ASP A 251 7.37 17.22 22.11
CA ASP A 251 8.08 18.46 22.33
C ASP A 251 9.53 18.10 22.66
N GLN A 252 10.44 18.54 21.80
CA GLN A 252 11.86 18.53 22.12
C GLN A 252 12.04 19.61 23.20
N SER A 253 12.03 19.18 24.44
CA SER A 253 12.58 19.92 25.57
C SER A 253 14.01 19.47 25.83
#